data_ab12f93c5d3d5474d26094f007e2b240
#
_entry.id   ab12f93c5d3d5474d26094f007e2b240
#
_cell.length_a   1.000
_cell.length_b   1.000
_cell.length_c   1.000
_cell.angle_alpha   90.00
_cell.angle_beta   90.00
_cell.angle_gamma   90.00
#
_symmetry.space_group_name_H-M   'P 1'
#
loop_
_entity.id
_entity.type
_entity.pdbx_description
1 polymer ?
#
loop_
_entity_poly.entity_id
_entity_poly.type
_entity_poly.pdbx_seq_one_letter_code
_entity_poly.pdbx_strand_id
1 'polypeptide(L)'
;MNEHTQAEMVEVVKKFFDGVFDGDKWNYDVHNEIIFSGGIKGVSGKITDFRFCITVGEELVTCYHVAPINVPVEQRVAVSEFITRVNYNLNNGNFEMDFNDGELRYKATVSQNDLLRDDATALRSMNYLMTLGLAMWMRYGDNFAALLFGFAGDKSIEDLVNQCETEE
;
A
#
# COMPACT_ATOMS: atom_id res chain seq x y z
N MET A 1 -0.53 1.66 -28.51
CA MET A 1 -0.91 1.45 -27.09
C MET A 1 -2.41 1.66 -27.00
N ASN A 2 -3.13 0.76 -26.37
CA ASN A 2 -4.57 0.70 -26.50
C ASN A 2 -5.24 1.55 -25.40
N GLU A 3 -5.73 2.75 -25.74
CA GLU A 3 -6.56 3.58 -24.83
C GLU A 3 -7.77 2.79 -24.30
N HIS A 4 -8.24 1.80 -25.05
CA HIS A 4 -9.31 0.89 -24.62
C HIS A 4 -8.94 0.08 -23.38
N THR A 5 -7.72 -0.41 -23.26
CA THR A 5 -7.30 -1.24 -22.12
C THR A 5 -7.28 -0.49 -20.80
N GLN A 6 -6.79 0.76 -20.78
CA GLN A 6 -6.83 1.59 -19.57
C GLN A 6 -8.27 1.90 -19.14
N ALA A 7 -9.14 2.26 -20.09
CA ALA A 7 -10.55 2.51 -19.80
C ALA A 7 -11.26 1.26 -19.26
N GLU A 8 -10.95 0.07 -19.80
CA GLU A 8 -11.48 -1.20 -19.31
C GLU A 8 -11.02 -1.50 -17.87
N MET A 9 -9.74 -1.25 -17.54
CA MET A 9 -9.24 -1.37 -16.17
C MET A 9 -9.89 -0.37 -15.20
N VAL A 10 -10.14 0.85 -15.65
CA VAL A 10 -10.89 1.85 -14.86
C VAL A 10 -12.28 1.34 -14.50
N GLU A 11 -12.98 0.74 -15.47
CA GLU A 11 -14.31 0.16 -15.19
C GLU A 11 -14.25 -1.04 -14.24
N VAL A 12 -13.21 -1.86 -14.30
CA VAL A 12 -13.00 -2.95 -13.32
C VAL A 12 -12.78 -2.38 -11.90
N VAL A 13 -11.94 -1.35 -11.75
CA VAL A 13 -11.70 -0.70 -10.46
C VAL A 13 -12.99 -0.08 -9.90
N LYS A 14 -13.82 0.58 -10.74
CA LYS A 14 -15.12 1.09 -10.34
C LYS A 14 -16.06 -0.02 -9.87
N LYS A 15 -16.19 -1.10 -10.67
CA LYS A 15 -17.02 -2.25 -10.31
C LYS A 15 -16.62 -2.85 -8.96
N PHE A 16 -15.32 -2.91 -8.66
CA PHE A 16 -14.82 -3.38 -7.36
C PHE A 16 -15.30 -2.46 -6.23
N PHE A 17 -15.07 -1.16 -6.32
CA PHE A 17 -15.45 -0.22 -5.27
C PHE A 17 -16.96 -0.02 -5.14
N ASP A 18 -17.71 -0.18 -6.22
CA ASP A 18 -19.18 -0.11 -6.22
C ASP A 18 -19.84 -1.40 -5.71
N GLY A 19 -19.06 -2.42 -5.37
CA GLY A 19 -19.54 -3.70 -4.84
C GLY A 19 -20.24 -4.56 -5.88
N VAL A 20 -19.93 -4.41 -7.16
CA VAL A 20 -20.55 -5.19 -8.24
C VAL A 20 -20.13 -6.66 -8.19
N PHE A 21 -18.91 -6.96 -7.71
CA PHE A 21 -18.38 -8.32 -7.67
C PHE A 21 -18.84 -9.13 -6.45
N ASP A 22 -18.94 -8.51 -5.27
CA ASP A 22 -19.15 -9.21 -4.00
C ASP A 22 -20.19 -8.53 -3.07
N GLY A 23 -20.69 -7.35 -3.44
CA GLY A 23 -21.66 -6.58 -2.66
C GLY A 23 -21.04 -5.58 -1.69
N ASP A 24 -19.71 -5.62 -1.48
CA ASP A 24 -19.01 -4.73 -0.55
C ASP A 24 -18.69 -3.38 -1.20
N LYS A 25 -19.39 -2.34 -0.77
CA LYS A 25 -19.20 -0.98 -1.26
C LYS A 25 -18.18 -0.22 -0.46
N TRP A 26 -17.30 0.50 -1.16
CA TRP A 26 -16.28 1.36 -0.58
C TRP A 26 -16.64 2.84 -0.76
N ASN A 27 -16.27 3.66 0.21
CA ASN A 27 -16.29 5.12 0.02
C ASN A 27 -14.99 5.54 -0.65
N TYR A 28 -15.09 6.13 -1.83
CA TYR A 28 -13.94 6.57 -2.61
C TYR A 28 -14.23 7.84 -3.40
N ASP A 29 -13.15 8.58 -3.71
CA ASP A 29 -13.14 9.71 -4.61
C ASP A 29 -12.41 9.36 -5.90
N VAL A 30 -12.82 9.95 -7.02
CA VAL A 30 -12.16 9.78 -8.31
C VAL A 30 -11.52 11.09 -8.73
N HIS A 31 -10.25 11.05 -9.09
CA HIS A 31 -9.47 12.19 -9.59
C HIS A 31 -8.94 11.88 -10.99
N ASN A 32 -9.09 12.84 -11.91
CA ASN A 32 -8.61 12.72 -13.30
C ASN A 32 -9.00 11.39 -13.98
N GLU A 33 -10.17 10.86 -13.67
CA GLU A 33 -10.76 9.64 -14.23
C GLU A 33 -9.99 8.33 -13.97
N ILE A 34 -8.71 8.39 -13.61
CA ILE A 34 -7.79 7.22 -13.48
C ILE A 34 -7.19 7.07 -12.07
N ILE A 35 -7.51 7.97 -11.15
CA ILE A 35 -7.02 7.93 -9.76
C ILE A 35 -8.20 7.79 -8.82
N PHE A 36 -8.13 6.78 -7.96
CA PHE A 36 -9.13 6.49 -6.94
C PHE A 36 -8.48 6.61 -5.56
N SER A 37 -9.15 7.28 -4.62
CA SER A 37 -8.61 7.43 -3.27
C SER A 37 -9.70 7.29 -2.21
N GLY A 38 -9.28 6.88 -1.01
CA GLY A 38 -10.18 6.76 0.13
C GLY A 38 -9.42 6.48 1.41
N GLY A 39 -10.16 6.35 2.51
CA GLY A 39 -9.60 6.05 3.83
C GLY A 39 -9.90 4.63 4.28
N ILE A 40 -8.94 4.00 4.96
CA ILE A 40 -9.10 2.74 5.68
C ILE A 40 -8.81 3.02 7.14
N LYS A 41 -9.71 2.58 8.04
CA LYS A 41 -9.63 2.86 9.47
C LYS A 41 -9.64 1.57 10.28
N GLY A 42 -9.06 1.63 11.48
CA GLY A 42 -9.13 0.55 12.44
C GLY A 42 -8.25 -0.65 12.11
N VAL A 43 -7.18 -0.46 11.34
CA VAL A 43 -6.17 -1.51 11.12
C VAL A 43 -5.45 -1.77 12.43
N SER A 44 -5.15 -3.05 12.72
CA SER A 44 -4.43 -3.43 13.94
C SER A 44 -2.99 -2.89 13.93
N GLY A 45 -2.51 -2.44 15.09
CA GLY A 45 -1.16 -1.90 15.27
C GLY A 45 -1.16 -0.47 15.80
N LYS A 46 0.02 0.16 15.87
CA LYS A 46 0.20 1.54 16.34
C LYS A 46 -0.13 2.59 15.27
N ILE A 47 -0.06 2.20 13.99
CA ILE A 47 -0.54 3.00 12.86
C ILE A 47 -1.83 2.34 12.39
N THR A 48 -2.97 2.96 12.65
CA THR A 48 -4.30 2.34 12.52
C THR A 48 -5.12 2.85 11.34
N ASP A 49 -4.78 4.01 10.83
CA ASP A 49 -5.53 4.67 9.76
C ASP A 49 -4.62 4.89 8.56
N PHE A 50 -5.12 4.58 7.38
CA PHE A 50 -4.37 4.71 6.13
C PHE A 50 -5.23 5.38 5.08
N ARG A 51 -4.60 6.06 4.14
CA ARG A 51 -5.21 6.46 2.88
C ARG A 51 -4.78 5.48 1.80
N PHE A 52 -5.71 4.92 1.05
CA PHE A 52 -5.36 4.26 -0.19
C PHE A 52 -5.41 5.25 -1.36
N CYS A 53 -4.54 5.04 -2.33
CA CYS A 53 -4.56 5.71 -3.61
C CYS A 53 -4.29 4.67 -4.70
N ILE A 54 -5.26 4.46 -5.59
CA ILE A 54 -5.10 3.58 -6.75
C ILE A 54 -4.91 4.43 -7.98
N THR A 55 -3.90 4.13 -8.77
CA THR A 55 -3.66 4.74 -10.08
C THR A 55 -3.79 3.69 -11.17
N VAL A 56 -4.60 3.96 -12.17
CA VAL A 56 -4.77 3.11 -13.35
C VAL A 56 -3.84 3.63 -14.45
N GLY A 57 -2.73 2.92 -14.66
CA GLY A 57 -1.81 3.18 -15.76
C GLY A 57 -2.24 2.50 -17.08
N GLU A 58 -1.35 2.42 -18.02
CA GLU A 58 -1.62 1.80 -19.33
C GLU A 58 -1.58 0.26 -19.28
N GLU A 59 -0.72 -0.30 -18.43
CA GLU A 59 -0.48 -1.75 -18.32
C GLU A 59 -0.67 -2.29 -16.90
N LEU A 60 -0.62 -1.40 -15.90
CA LEU A 60 -0.63 -1.74 -14.49
C LEU A 60 -1.64 -0.90 -13.73
N VAL A 61 -2.27 -1.51 -12.74
CA VAL A 61 -2.95 -0.81 -11.66
C VAL A 61 -2.08 -0.86 -10.43
N THR A 62 -1.79 0.30 -9.84
CA THR A 62 -0.94 0.46 -8.67
C THR A 62 -1.77 0.95 -7.50
N CYS A 63 -1.65 0.28 -6.35
CA CYS A 63 -2.22 0.74 -5.09
C CYS A 63 -1.11 1.20 -4.14
N TYR A 64 -1.30 2.37 -3.57
CA TYR A 64 -0.50 2.92 -2.48
C TYR A 64 -1.31 2.92 -1.19
N HIS A 65 -0.74 2.37 -0.13
CA HIS A 65 -1.27 2.50 1.24
C HIS A 65 -0.39 3.50 1.97
N VAL A 66 -0.88 4.73 2.07
CA VAL A 66 -0.13 5.88 2.59
C VAL A 66 -0.37 6.00 4.08
N ALA A 67 0.71 6.08 4.86
CA ALA A 67 0.65 6.33 6.29
C ALA A 67 0.06 7.72 6.59
N PRO A 68 -0.63 7.90 7.72
CA PRO A 68 -1.24 9.18 8.08
C PRO A 68 -0.23 10.23 8.54
N ILE A 69 1.04 9.85 8.68
CA ILE A 69 2.12 10.67 9.24
C ILE A 69 3.31 10.65 8.30
N ASN A 70 3.84 11.82 7.98
CA ASN A 70 5.08 11.95 7.24
C ASN A 70 6.29 11.78 8.17
N VAL A 71 7.37 11.22 7.63
CA VAL A 71 8.63 10.99 8.35
C VAL A 71 9.33 12.33 8.61
N PRO A 72 9.60 12.68 9.88
CA PRO A 72 10.39 13.87 10.21
C PRO A 72 11.78 13.83 9.56
N VAL A 73 12.33 14.99 9.22
CA VAL A 73 13.60 15.11 8.49
C VAL A 73 14.73 14.35 9.19
N GLU A 74 14.81 14.46 10.51
CA GLU A 74 15.82 13.81 11.34
C GLU A 74 15.72 12.28 11.37
N GLN A 75 14.56 11.71 11.04
CA GLN A 75 14.32 10.26 11.02
C GLN A 75 14.45 9.64 9.63
N ARG A 76 14.52 10.44 8.56
CA ARG A 76 14.47 9.92 7.18
C ARG A 76 15.58 8.96 6.85
N VAL A 77 16.79 9.19 7.36
CA VAL A 77 17.94 8.29 7.14
C VAL A 77 17.71 6.93 7.79
N ALA A 78 17.29 6.91 9.05
CA ALA A 78 17.01 5.67 9.78
C ALA A 78 15.84 4.89 9.16
N VAL A 79 14.77 5.60 8.79
CA VAL A 79 13.61 5.00 8.11
C VAL A 79 14.00 4.45 6.72
N SER A 80 14.86 5.13 5.97
CA SER A 80 15.30 4.63 4.66
C SER A 80 16.15 3.36 4.77
N GLU A 81 16.99 3.24 5.82
CA GLU A 81 17.72 2.00 6.10
C GLU A 81 16.76 0.87 6.45
N PHE A 82 15.77 1.13 7.34
CA PHE A 82 14.75 0.16 7.70
C PHE A 82 13.98 -0.33 6.45
N ILE A 83 13.49 0.59 5.61
CA ILE A 83 12.83 0.29 4.33
C ILE A 83 13.70 -0.61 3.44
N THR A 84 14.98 -0.25 3.29
CA THR A 84 15.90 -1.01 2.43
C THR A 84 16.07 -2.44 2.91
N ARG A 85 16.23 -2.65 4.21
CA ARG A 85 16.38 -3.99 4.81
C ARG A 85 15.09 -4.80 4.70
N VAL A 86 13.94 -4.21 5.00
CA VAL A 86 12.61 -4.85 4.88
C VAL A 86 12.32 -5.24 3.43
N ASN A 87 12.52 -4.33 2.49
CA ASN A 87 12.23 -4.57 1.07
C ASN A 87 13.09 -5.69 0.47
N TYR A 88 14.29 -5.94 1.00
CA TYR A 88 15.16 -7.02 0.51
C TYR A 88 14.50 -8.39 0.59
N ASN A 89 13.63 -8.62 1.59
CA ASN A 89 12.96 -9.90 1.81
C ASN A 89 11.50 -9.92 1.27
N LEU A 90 10.98 -8.82 0.72
CA LEU A 90 9.63 -8.79 0.18
C LEU A 90 9.57 -9.37 -1.24
N ASN A 91 8.66 -10.32 -1.46
CA ASN A 91 8.43 -10.90 -2.78
C ASN A 91 7.54 -10.02 -3.67
N ASN A 92 6.60 -9.27 -3.07
CA ASN A 92 5.62 -8.46 -3.79
C ASN A 92 5.46 -7.11 -3.13
N GLY A 93 5.43 -6.05 -3.93
CA GLY A 93 5.34 -4.70 -3.45
C GLY A 93 6.59 -4.22 -2.72
N ASN A 94 6.54 -3.01 -2.19
CA ASN A 94 7.64 -2.41 -1.44
C ASN A 94 7.16 -1.23 -0.60
N PHE A 95 7.85 -0.97 0.50
CA PHE A 95 7.77 0.33 1.18
C PHE A 95 8.62 1.36 0.43
N GLU A 96 8.15 2.58 0.39
CA GLU A 96 8.88 3.72 -0.17
C GLU A 96 8.60 4.99 0.63
N MET A 97 9.56 5.91 0.63
CA MET A 97 9.47 7.20 1.30
C MET A 97 9.96 8.31 0.37
N ASP A 98 9.20 9.41 0.28
CA ASP A 98 9.67 10.61 -0.38
C ASP A 98 10.61 11.40 0.56
N PHE A 99 11.84 11.65 0.12
CA PHE A 99 12.82 12.42 0.90
C PHE A 99 12.51 13.92 0.95
N ASN A 100 11.62 14.44 0.08
CA ASN A 100 11.28 15.86 0.05
C ASN A 100 10.29 16.23 1.16
N ASP A 101 9.26 15.40 1.38
CA ASP A 101 8.22 15.68 2.36
C ASP A 101 8.09 14.61 3.45
N GLY A 102 8.69 13.44 3.26
CA GLY A 102 8.63 12.33 4.21
C GLY A 102 7.39 11.44 4.05
N GLU A 103 6.61 11.58 2.96
CA GLU A 103 5.47 10.67 2.73
C GLU A 103 5.97 9.22 2.75
N LEU A 104 5.37 8.40 3.61
CA LEU A 104 5.69 6.99 3.78
C LEU A 104 4.52 6.14 3.33
N ARG A 105 4.77 5.19 2.42
CA ARG A 105 3.73 4.36 1.82
C ARG A 105 4.21 2.96 1.46
N TYR A 106 3.28 2.03 1.37
CA TYR A 106 3.48 0.72 0.75
C TYR A 106 2.87 0.73 -0.65
N LYS A 107 3.60 0.21 -1.65
CA LYS A 107 3.17 0.13 -3.05
C LYS A 107 3.03 -1.32 -3.48
N ALA A 108 1.91 -1.65 -4.14
CA ALA A 108 1.68 -2.93 -4.81
C ALA A 108 1.08 -2.70 -6.20
N THR A 109 1.28 -3.65 -7.10
CA THR A 109 0.78 -3.56 -8.49
C THR A 109 0.14 -4.86 -8.93
N VAL A 110 -0.83 -4.76 -9.85
CA VAL A 110 -1.36 -5.87 -10.62
C VAL A 110 -1.36 -5.53 -12.11
N SER A 111 -1.24 -6.55 -12.95
CA SER A 111 -1.19 -6.38 -14.40
C SER A 111 -2.59 -6.27 -15.02
N GLN A 112 -2.67 -5.62 -16.17
CA GLN A 112 -3.89 -5.63 -17.01
C GLN A 112 -4.37 -7.06 -17.31
N ASN A 113 -3.44 -8.01 -17.54
CA ASN A 113 -3.80 -9.38 -17.87
C ASN A 113 -4.55 -10.09 -16.73
N ASP A 114 -4.26 -9.74 -15.49
CA ASP A 114 -4.96 -10.29 -14.32
C ASP A 114 -6.31 -9.61 -14.13
N LEU A 115 -6.40 -8.30 -14.38
CA LEU A 115 -7.65 -7.54 -14.21
C LEU A 115 -8.66 -7.79 -15.32
N LEU A 116 -8.22 -8.00 -16.55
CA LEU A 116 -9.10 -8.11 -17.71
C LEU A 116 -9.36 -9.57 -18.16
N ARG A 117 -8.87 -10.55 -17.39
CA ARG A 117 -9.05 -11.97 -17.72
C ARG A 117 -10.50 -12.44 -17.56
N ASP A 118 -11.06 -12.24 -16.39
CA ASP A 118 -12.43 -12.56 -15.99
C ASP A 118 -12.76 -11.91 -14.65
N ASP A 119 -14.05 -11.79 -14.31
CA ASP A 119 -14.52 -11.12 -13.09
C ASP A 119 -13.99 -11.76 -11.80
N ALA A 120 -13.81 -13.08 -11.76
CA ALA A 120 -13.29 -13.75 -10.56
C ALA A 120 -11.80 -13.47 -10.35
N THR A 121 -11.02 -13.37 -11.44
CA THR A 121 -9.61 -12.99 -11.38
C THR A 121 -9.48 -11.50 -11.04
N ALA A 122 -10.30 -10.63 -11.63
CA ALA A 122 -10.36 -9.21 -11.32
C ALA A 122 -10.62 -8.96 -9.82
N LEU A 123 -11.64 -9.61 -9.26
CA LEU A 123 -11.96 -9.51 -7.83
C LEU A 123 -10.79 -9.95 -6.94
N ARG A 124 -10.16 -11.11 -7.24
CA ARG A 124 -8.99 -11.57 -6.48
C ARG A 124 -7.83 -10.59 -6.56
N SER A 125 -7.56 -10.04 -7.73
CA SER A 125 -6.48 -9.09 -7.94
C SER A 125 -6.71 -7.77 -7.21
N MET A 126 -7.93 -7.27 -7.23
CA MET A 126 -8.29 -6.05 -6.48
C MET A 126 -8.23 -6.28 -4.97
N ASN A 127 -8.78 -7.41 -4.48
CA ASN A 127 -8.66 -7.78 -3.07
C ASN A 127 -7.20 -7.92 -2.65
N TYR A 128 -6.36 -8.53 -3.48
CA TYR A 128 -4.93 -8.64 -3.23
C TYR A 128 -4.27 -7.26 -3.10
N LEU A 129 -4.54 -6.34 -4.03
CA LEU A 129 -4.02 -4.96 -3.95
C LEU A 129 -4.42 -4.27 -2.64
N MET A 130 -5.69 -4.39 -2.24
CA MET A 130 -6.21 -3.70 -1.07
C MET A 130 -5.72 -4.33 0.25
N THR A 131 -5.54 -5.64 0.31
CA THR A 131 -5.18 -6.34 1.54
C THR A 131 -3.68 -6.47 1.77
N LEU A 132 -2.88 -6.60 0.70
CA LEU A 132 -1.44 -6.80 0.83
C LEU A 132 -0.76 -5.66 1.60
N GLY A 133 -1.04 -4.41 1.23
CA GLY A 133 -0.45 -3.26 1.91
C GLY A 133 -0.86 -3.19 3.38
N LEU A 134 -2.10 -3.52 3.71
CA LEU A 134 -2.56 -3.57 5.11
C LEU A 134 -1.84 -4.66 5.90
N ALA A 135 -1.66 -5.85 5.32
CA ALA A 135 -0.90 -6.93 5.96
C ALA A 135 0.56 -6.51 6.22
N MET A 136 1.19 -5.80 5.27
CA MET A 136 2.54 -5.27 5.46
C MET A 136 2.60 -4.19 6.54
N TRP A 137 1.60 -3.31 6.62
CA TRP A 137 1.51 -2.34 7.70
C TRP A 137 1.24 -2.98 9.07
N MET A 138 0.45 -4.04 9.14
CA MET A 138 0.26 -4.82 10.37
C MET A 138 1.56 -5.49 10.83
N ARG A 139 2.38 -5.97 9.90
CA ARG A 139 3.66 -6.62 10.20
C ARG A 139 4.77 -5.64 10.60
N TYR A 140 4.91 -4.52 9.90
CA TYR A 140 6.06 -3.61 10.06
C TYR A 140 5.71 -2.26 10.70
N GLY A 141 4.43 -1.93 10.80
CA GLY A 141 3.96 -0.60 11.22
C GLY A 141 4.37 -0.22 12.63
N ASP A 142 4.40 -1.15 13.57
CA ASP A 142 4.81 -0.89 14.96
C ASP A 142 6.29 -0.49 15.07
N ASN A 143 7.15 -1.06 14.21
CA ASN A 143 8.56 -0.69 14.15
C ASN A 143 8.79 0.62 13.39
N PHE A 144 7.98 0.92 12.35
CA PHE A 144 7.95 2.27 11.80
C PHE A 144 7.55 3.30 12.86
N ALA A 145 6.51 3.04 13.63
CA ALA A 145 6.09 3.93 14.72
C ALA A 145 7.19 4.10 15.79
N ALA A 146 7.91 3.03 16.12
CA ALA A 146 9.03 3.11 17.06
C ALA A 146 10.15 4.04 16.55
N LEU A 147 10.47 3.98 15.27
CA LEU A 147 11.44 4.89 14.63
C LEU A 147 10.93 6.33 14.58
N LEU A 148 9.67 6.52 14.16
CA LEU A 148 9.07 7.84 13.99
C LEU A 148 8.95 8.63 15.30
N PHE A 149 8.64 7.93 16.38
CA PHE A 149 8.37 8.54 17.68
C PHE A 149 9.50 8.35 18.71
N GLY A 150 10.64 7.78 18.31
CA GLY A 150 11.79 7.59 19.19
C GLY A 150 11.61 6.52 20.26
N PHE A 151 10.67 5.58 20.07
CA PHE A 151 10.42 4.48 21.01
C PHE A 151 11.30 3.25 20.75
N ALA A 152 12.21 3.31 19.79
CA ALA A 152 13.12 2.21 19.46
C ALA A 152 14.12 1.91 20.61
N GLY A 153 14.39 2.88 21.48
CA GLY A 153 15.39 2.76 22.55
C GLY A 153 16.79 2.54 21.98
N ASP A 154 17.55 1.61 22.56
CA ASP A 154 18.91 1.26 22.10
C ASP A 154 18.93 0.19 20.99
N LYS A 155 17.76 -0.17 20.42
CA LYS A 155 17.68 -1.18 19.35
C LYS A 155 18.28 -0.64 18.06
N SER A 156 19.09 -1.48 17.41
CA SER A 156 19.56 -1.20 16.05
C SER A 156 18.43 -1.36 15.02
N ILE A 157 18.61 -0.81 13.82
CA ILE A 157 17.68 -1.02 12.72
C ILE A 157 17.56 -2.52 12.39
N GLU A 158 18.66 -3.26 12.45
CA GLU A 158 18.67 -4.71 12.25
C GLU A 158 17.82 -5.45 13.28
N ASP A 159 17.88 -5.07 14.57
CA ASP A 159 17.04 -5.67 15.62
C ASP A 159 15.55 -5.41 15.35
N LEU A 160 15.19 -4.22 14.86
CA LEU A 160 13.81 -3.89 14.52
C LEU A 160 13.31 -4.72 13.32
N VAL A 161 14.14 -4.93 12.31
CA VAL A 161 13.78 -5.80 11.17
C VAL A 161 13.59 -7.24 11.62
N ASN A 162 14.55 -7.78 12.40
CA ASN A 162 14.50 -9.16 12.90
C ASN A 162 13.24 -9.41 13.74
N GLN A 163 12.78 -8.44 14.52
CA GLN A 163 11.52 -8.56 15.26
C GLN A 163 10.32 -8.80 14.35
N CYS A 164 10.22 -8.10 13.21
CA CYS A 164 9.12 -8.28 12.26
C CYS A 164 9.15 -9.64 11.54
N GLU A 165 10.33 -10.27 11.43
CA GLU A 165 10.53 -11.51 10.65
C GLU A 165 10.44 -12.76 11.50
N THR A 166 10.56 -12.64 12.83
CA THR A 166 10.53 -13.79 13.77
C THR A 166 9.17 -14.04 14.39
N GLU A 167 8.19 -13.17 14.19
CA GLU A 167 6.80 -13.33 14.67
C GLU A 167 5.93 -14.12 13.66
N GLU A 168 6.38 -15.31 13.25
CA GLU A 168 5.57 -16.30 12.50
C GLU A 168 4.99 -17.36 13.42
#